data_b75ac10c12bf311123b1081dd3ac0845
#
_entry.id   b75ac10c12bf311123b1081dd3ac0845
#
_cell.length_a   1.000
_cell.length_b   1.000
_cell.length_c   1.000
_cell.angle_alpha   90.00
_cell.angle_beta   90.00
_cell.angle_gamma   90.00
#
_symmetry.space_group_name_H-M   'P 1'
#
loop_
_entity.id
_entity.type
_entity.pdbx_description
1 polymer ?
#
loop_
_entity_poly.entity_id
_entity_poly.type
_entity_poly.pdbx_seq_one_letter_code
_entity_poly.pdbx_strand_id
1 'polypeptide(L)'
;MKVAFILNSLANIGGVERMLVDKANHLVKNGWDVVFVTYEQGGHPILYKLHTSLKHIDLECCYYALYRYSLIRRLWHYLRLKSLFRQRLRAILQEHQTQLVITTTYSGEFLADILAVCHPNVKTVIESHTAYAHDMISHHWKERVTLFFKLRNIRRYDLLIALTENDAKSWRQHGINVKVIPNHVAYYPETLPNVLREEGRIIAVGRLHHQKRFDRLIDAFSLISHRYPKWHLDIYGRGADREMLLKQIEILRLTSRVLIHEPVDDIFYEYQRSQFFVLSSDYEGFGLVIVESMACGTPVVSTDCPYGPAEIIEDGVTGLLCQMDVHDLASKMEWMILHDSERGEMGAAAHKSAAKYKKDRILCMWTEVYQSISEKKEKI
;
A
#
# COMPACT_ATOMS: atom_id res chain seq x y z
N MET A 1 19.67 -4.86 -17.87
CA MET A 1 18.54 -5.79 -17.89
C MET A 1 17.30 -5.10 -18.41
N LYS A 2 16.43 -5.82 -19.17
CA LYS A 2 15.21 -5.27 -19.79
C LYS A 2 13.98 -5.72 -19.01
N VAL A 3 13.23 -4.76 -18.45
CA VAL A 3 12.13 -5.02 -17.49
C VAL A 3 10.84 -4.36 -17.96
N ALA A 4 9.73 -5.08 -17.86
CA ALA A 4 8.39 -4.54 -18.09
C ALA A 4 7.58 -4.56 -16.80
N PHE A 5 7.10 -3.39 -16.37
CA PHE A 5 6.07 -3.25 -15.33
C PHE A 5 4.70 -3.21 -15.99
N ILE A 6 3.79 -4.09 -15.56
CA ILE A 6 2.45 -4.20 -16.12
C ILE A 6 1.44 -3.88 -15.03
N LEU A 7 0.64 -2.84 -15.23
CA LEU A 7 -0.39 -2.39 -14.28
C LEU A 7 -1.60 -1.79 -15.02
N ASN A 8 -2.70 -1.58 -14.29
CA ASN A 8 -3.91 -1.02 -14.88
C ASN A 8 -3.69 0.43 -15.37
N SER A 9 -3.22 1.33 -14.52
CA SER A 9 -3.14 2.76 -14.83
C SER A 9 -2.18 3.47 -13.88
N LEU A 10 -1.67 4.64 -14.29
CA LEU A 10 -0.92 5.62 -13.50
C LEU A 10 -1.74 6.92 -13.32
N ALA A 11 -3.04 6.87 -13.56
CA ALA A 11 -3.94 8.03 -13.49
C ALA A 11 -4.47 8.32 -12.07
N ASN A 12 -4.24 7.44 -11.12
CA ASN A 12 -4.69 7.61 -9.74
C ASN A 12 -3.49 7.79 -8.80
N ILE A 13 -3.64 8.64 -7.80
CA ILE A 13 -2.63 8.77 -6.73
C ILE A 13 -2.88 7.67 -5.71
N GLY A 14 -2.00 6.68 -5.67
CA GLY A 14 -2.07 5.54 -4.75
C GLY A 14 -0.69 5.11 -4.27
N GLY A 15 -0.67 4.40 -3.14
CA GLY A 15 0.59 3.89 -2.57
C GLY A 15 1.28 2.86 -3.46
N VAL A 16 0.50 2.04 -4.17
CA VAL A 16 1.02 0.97 -5.04
C VAL A 16 1.72 1.57 -6.25
N GLU A 17 1.02 2.45 -6.97
CA GLU A 17 1.54 3.14 -8.15
C GLU A 17 2.81 3.91 -7.82
N ARG A 18 2.83 4.62 -6.68
CA ARG A 18 4.02 5.34 -6.19
C ARG A 18 5.19 4.40 -5.97
N MET A 19 4.98 3.26 -5.29
CA MET A 19 6.04 2.28 -5.05
C MET A 19 6.59 1.69 -6.35
N LEU A 20 5.73 1.38 -7.32
CA LEU A 20 6.15 0.86 -8.63
C LEU A 20 6.95 1.90 -9.43
N VAL A 21 6.50 3.17 -9.43
CA VAL A 21 7.20 4.26 -10.12
C VAL A 21 8.56 4.53 -9.48
N ASP A 22 8.64 4.55 -8.16
CA ASP A 22 9.92 4.75 -7.45
C ASP A 22 10.91 3.63 -7.77
N LYS A 23 10.46 2.37 -7.82
CA LYS A 23 11.29 1.23 -8.23
C LYS A 23 11.76 1.34 -9.67
N ALA A 24 10.83 1.62 -10.60
CA ALA A 24 11.18 1.77 -12.01
C ALA A 24 12.18 2.90 -12.27
N ASN A 25 11.96 4.06 -11.65
CA ASN A 25 12.88 5.19 -11.73
C ASN A 25 14.28 4.83 -11.16
N HIS A 26 14.33 4.06 -10.07
CA HIS A 26 15.57 3.58 -9.47
C HIS A 26 16.30 2.61 -10.40
N LEU A 27 15.60 1.65 -10.99
CA LEU A 27 16.17 0.70 -11.93
C LEU A 27 16.77 1.40 -13.16
N VAL A 28 16.05 2.39 -13.73
CA VAL A 28 16.55 3.18 -14.86
C VAL A 28 17.82 3.94 -14.48
N LYS A 29 17.88 4.56 -13.30
CA LYS A 29 19.10 5.24 -12.80
C LYS A 29 20.29 4.29 -12.66
N ASN A 30 20.03 3.00 -12.43
CA ASN A 30 21.04 1.96 -12.35
C ASN A 30 21.31 1.27 -13.71
N GLY A 31 20.94 1.90 -14.83
CA GLY A 31 21.26 1.45 -16.18
C GLY A 31 20.38 0.32 -16.71
N TRP A 32 19.19 0.07 -16.10
CA TRP A 32 18.24 -0.90 -16.64
C TRP A 32 17.35 -0.24 -17.69
N ASP A 33 16.96 -1.01 -18.69
CA ASP A 33 15.98 -0.61 -19.70
C ASP A 33 14.58 -1.01 -19.20
N VAL A 34 13.76 0.00 -18.88
CA VAL A 34 12.47 -0.21 -18.22
C VAL A 34 11.34 0.35 -19.05
N VAL A 35 10.30 -0.46 -19.24
CA VAL A 35 9.04 -0.04 -19.84
C VAL A 35 7.88 -0.21 -18.86
N PHE A 36 7.05 0.83 -18.71
CA PHE A 36 5.74 0.74 -18.09
C PHE A 36 4.69 0.42 -19.16
N VAL A 37 3.94 -0.65 -18.94
CA VAL A 37 2.81 -1.04 -19.79
C VAL A 37 1.54 -0.91 -18.96
N THR A 38 0.67 0.02 -19.32
CA THR A 38 -0.66 0.14 -18.75
C THR A 38 -1.71 -0.42 -19.71
N TYR A 39 -2.88 -0.79 -19.20
CA TYR A 39 -3.94 -1.32 -20.04
C TYR A 39 -5.27 -0.58 -19.91
N GLU A 40 -5.37 0.34 -18.96
CA GLU A 40 -6.55 1.18 -18.69
C GLU A 40 -6.19 2.65 -18.45
N GLN A 41 -5.05 3.14 -18.97
CA GLN A 41 -4.66 4.55 -18.84
C GLN A 41 -5.63 5.45 -19.61
N GLY A 42 -5.97 5.07 -20.84
CA GLY A 42 -6.82 5.87 -21.72
C GLY A 42 -6.25 7.27 -21.95
N GLY A 43 -7.13 8.28 -22.02
CA GLY A 43 -6.72 9.68 -22.15
C GLY A 43 -6.35 10.39 -20.83
N HIS A 44 -6.25 9.67 -19.70
CA HIS A 44 -5.95 10.28 -18.41
C HIS A 44 -4.47 10.60 -18.28
N PRO A 45 -4.09 11.73 -17.63
CA PRO A 45 -2.70 12.08 -17.40
C PRO A 45 -2.00 11.10 -16.44
N ILE A 46 -0.70 10.95 -16.62
CA ILE A 46 0.15 10.27 -15.64
C ILE A 46 0.42 11.24 -14.49
N LEU A 47 0.05 10.86 -13.28
CA LEU A 47 0.16 11.72 -12.09
C LEU A 47 1.51 11.61 -11.36
N TYR A 48 2.44 10.84 -11.92
CA TYR A 48 3.75 10.57 -11.33
C TYR A 48 4.89 11.08 -12.22
N LYS A 49 5.97 11.52 -11.59
CA LYS A 49 7.18 11.93 -12.32
C LYS A 49 7.97 10.68 -12.72
N LEU A 50 7.88 10.32 -14.00
CA LEU A 50 8.69 9.27 -14.59
C LEU A 50 10.07 9.80 -15.00
N HIS A 51 11.09 8.95 -14.90
CA HIS A 51 12.41 9.26 -15.43
C HIS A 51 12.36 9.43 -16.96
N THR A 52 13.12 10.36 -17.52
CA THR A 52 13.07 10.69 -18.97
C THR A 52 13.37 9.52 -19.89
N SER A 53 14.19 8.57 -19.44
CA SER A 53 14.52 7.35 -20.20
C SER A 53 13.51 6.21 -19.98
N LEU A 54 12.51 6.38 -19.11
CA LEU A 54 11.48 5.38 -18.87
C LEU A 54 10.38 5.52 -19.94
N LYS A 55 10.14 4.45 -20.69
CA LYS A 55 9.08 4.41 -21.69
C LYS A 55 7.75 4.04 -21.03
N HIS A 56 6.67 4.73 -21.40
CA HIS A 56 5.31 4.35 -21.02
C HIS A 56 4.52 4.02 -22.29
N ILE A 57 3.81 2.89 -22.28
CA ILE A 57 2.96 2.43 -23.38
C ILE A 57 1.61 1.98 -22.80
N ASP A 58 0.52 2.56 -23.27
CA ASP A 58 -0.82 2.09 -22.92
C ASP A 58 -1.34 1.10 -23.98
N LEU A 59 -1.90 -0.03 -23.50
CA LEU A 59 -2.55 -1.02 -24.36
C LEU A 59 -3.93 -0.57 -24.85
N GLU A 60 -4.47 0.53 -24.32
CA GLU A 60 -5.78 1.10 -24.67
C GLU A 60 -6.92 0.05 -24.61
N CYS A 61 -6.90 -0.80 -23.59
CA CYS A 61 -7.89 -1.87 -23.44
C CYS A 61 -9.09 -1.50 -22.57
N CYS A 62 -9.22 -0.29 -22.13
CA CYS A 62 -10.30 0.40 -21.38
C CYS A 62 -11.50 -0.49 -20.98
N TYR A 63 -11.28 -1.51 -20.15
CA TYR A 63 -12.34 -2.45 -19.71
C TYR A 63 -13.47 -1.76 -18.93
N TYR A 64 -13.19 -0.62 -18.28
CA TYR A 64 -14.22 0.18 -17.62
C TYR A 64 -15.33 0.65 -18.58
N ALA A 65 -15.06 0.76 -19.88
CA ALA A 65 -16.05 1.13 -20.88
C ALA A 65 -17.09 0.03 -21.16
N LEU A 66 -16.84 -1.21 -20.72
CA LEU A 66 -17.74 -2.35 -20.93
C LEU A 66 -19.09 -2.22 -20.23
N TYR A 67 -19.19 -1.40 -19.18
CA TYR A 67 -20.46 -1.16 -18.49
C TYR A 67 -21.54 -0.51 -19.37
N ARG A 68 -21.14 0.08 -20.50
CA ARG A 68 -22.06 0.72 -21.46
C ARG A 68 -22.84 -0.28 -22.33
N TYR A 69 -22.46 -1.57 -22.33
CA TYR A 69 -23.01 -2.58 -23.20
C TYR A 69 -23.99 -3.52 -22.48
N SER A 70 -24.99 -4.05 -23.22
CA SER A 70 -25.84 -5.14 -22.76
C SER A 70 -25.01 -6.42 -22.54
N LEU A 71 -25.51 -7.36 -21.72
CA LEU A 71 -24.75 -8.54 -21.26
C LEU A 71 -24.08 -9.32 -22.41
N ILE A 72 -24.80 -9.61 -23.51
CA ILE A 72 -24.26 -10.37 -24.64
C ILE A 72 -23.18 -9.58 -25.37
N ARG A 73 -23.44 -8.29 -25.66
CA ARG A 73 -22.46 -7.41 -26.30
C ARG A 73 -21.26 -7.19 -25.40
N ARG A 74 -21.47 -7.08 -24.10
CA ARG A 74 -20.41 -6.94 -23.08
C ARG A 74 -19.47 -8.14 -23.12
N LEU A 75 -19.99 -9.39 -23.17
CA LEU A 75 -19.15 -10.58 -23.26
C LEU A 75 -18.32 -10.60 -24.54
N TRP A 76 -18.93 -10.27 -25.69
CA TRP A 76 -18.20 -10.20 -26.96
C TRP A 76 -17.08 -9.15 -26.95
N HIS A 77 -17.38 -7.94 -26.46
CA HIS A 77 -16.37 -6.88 -26.31
C HIS A 77 -15.28 -7.28 -25.31
N TYR A 78 -15.62 -7.92 -24.21
CA TYR A 78 -14.65 -8.42 -23.23
C TYR A 78 -13.67 -9.42 -23.86
N LEU A 79 -14.15 -10.40 -24.61
CA LEU A 79 -13.30 -11.38 -25.29
C LEU A 79 -12.41 -10.73 -26.35
N ARG A 80 -12.96 -9.76 -27.10
CA ARG A 80 -12.19 -8.98 -28.06
C ARG A 80 -11.08 -8.16 -27.39
N LEU A 81 -11.39 -7.44 -26.34
CA LEU A 81 -10.39 -6.66 -25.59
C LEU A 81 -9.32 -7.56 -24.98
N LYS A 82 -9.69 -8.72 -24.50
CA LYS A 82 -8.75 -9.71 -23.96
C LYS A 82 -7.80 -10.24 -25.04
N SER A 83 -8.29 -10.49 -26.23
CA SER A 83 -7.47 -10.85 -27.39
C SER A 83 -6.51 -9.71 -27.78
N LEU A 84 -7.01 -8.48 -27.82
CA LEU A 84 -6.23 -7.28 -28.10
C LEU A 84 -5.13 -7.05 -27.05
N PHE A 85 -5.47 -7.18 -25.77
CA PHE A 85 -4.53 -7.12 -24.67
C PHE A 85 -3.37 -8.10 -24.88
N ARG A 86 -3.66 -9.38 -25.14
CA ARG A 86 -2.62 -10.39 -25.39
C ARG A 86 -1.77 -10.08 -26.59
N GLN A 87 -2.39 -9.64 -27.69
CA GLN A 87 -1.68 -9.32 -28.95
C GLN A 87 -0.72 -8.14 -28.74
N ARG A 88 -1.23 -7.02 -28.19
CA ARG A 88 -0.43 -5.81 -27.98
C ARG A 88 0.66 -6.03 -26.94
N LEU A 89 0.33 -6.68 -25.82
CA LEU A 89 1.32 -6.97 -24.78
C LEU A 89 2.44 -7.87 -25.31
N ARG A 90 2.11 -8.94 -26.08
CA ARG A 90 3.12 -9.81 -26.71
C ARG A 90 4.05 -9.03 -27.61
N ALA A 91 3.51 -8.17 -28.48
CA ALA A 91 4.32 -7.35 -29.39
C ALA A 91 5.30 -6.45 -28.61
N ILE A 92 4.83 -5.77 -27.57
CA ILE A 92 5.68 -4.91 -26.73
C ILE A 92 6.79 -5.70 -26.03
N LEU A 93 6.46 -6.85 -25.41
CA LEU A 93 7.44 -7.67 -24.71
C LEU A 93 8.52 -8.23 -25.67
N GLN A 94 8.13 -8.57 -26.91
CA GLN A 94 9.05 -9.05 -27.94
C GLN A 94 9.93 -7.91 -28.49
N GLU A 95 9.35 -6.77 -28.85
CA GLU A 95 10.08 -5.59 -29.33
C GLU A 95 11.09 -5.09 -28.29
N HIS A 96 10.67 -5.01 -27.03
CA HIS A 96 11.52 -4.61 -25.93
C HIS A 96 12.54 -5.71 -25.56
N GLN A 97 12.38 -6.96 -26.03
CA GLN A 97 13.19 -8.12 -25.62
C GLN A 97 13.20 -8.29 -24.10
N THR A 98 12.02 -8.20 -23.49
CA THR A 98 11.84 -8.22 -22.04
C THR A 98 12.39 -9.49 -21.42
N GLN A 99 13.16 -9.36 -20.35
CA GLN A 99 13.77 -10.45 -19.58
C GLN A 99 13.03 -10.72 -18.27
N LEU A 100 12.40 -9.66 -17.72
CA LEU A 100 11.66 -9.71 -16.47
C LEU A 100 10.34 -8.96 -16.61
N VAL A 101 9.25 -9.61 -16.25
CA VAL A 101 7.90 -9.01 -16.15
C VAL A 101 7.53 -8.89 -14.69
N ILE A 102 7.10 -7.70 -14.29
CA ILE A 102 6.64 -7.37 -12.94
C ILE A 102 5.18 -6.93 -13.04
N THR A 103 4.32 -7.51 -12.22
CA THR A 103 2.92 -7.11 -12.08
C THR A 103 2.48 -7.16 -10.62
N THR A 104 1.23 -6.83 -10.33
CA THR A 104 0.69 -6.83 -8.97
C THR A 104 -0.50 -7.79 -8.85
N THR A 105 -0.84 -8.18 -7.62
CA THR A 105 -2.05 -8.98 -7.34
C THR A 105 -3.34 -8.27 -7.75
N TYR A 106 -3.33 -6.94 -7.92
CA TYR A 106 -4.44 -6.14 -8.45
C TYR A 106 -4.78 -6.45 -9.92
N SER A 107 -3.83 -6.95 -10.69
CA SER A 107 -4.07 -7.38 -12.08
C SER A 107 -4.93 -8.65 -12.20
N GLY A 108 -5.39 -9.19 -11.09
CA GLY A 108 -6.33 -10.29 -10.86
C GLY A 108 -6.69 -11.18 -12.05
N GLU A 109 -7.65 -10.73 -12.85
CA GLU A 109 -8.14 -11.47 -14.02
C GLU A 109 -7.15 -11.53 -15.21
N PHE A 110 -6.17 -10.61 -15.26
CA PHE A 110 -5.16 -10.55 -16.33
C PHE A 110 -3.90 -11.37 -16.03
N LEU A 111 -3.73 -11.89 -14.82
CA LEU A 111 -2.55 -12.66 -14.44
C LEU A 111 -2.29 -13.84 -15.36
N ALA A 112 -3.34 -14.56 -15.78
CA ALA A 112 -3.24 -15.67 -16.73
C ALA A 112 -2.86 -15.20 -18.14
N ASP A 113 -3.35 -14.04 -18.55
CA ASP A 113 -3.11 -13.46 -19.88
C ASP A 113 -1.68 -12.95 -20.01
N ILE A 114 -1.17 -12.31 -18.94
CA ILE A 114 0.24 -11.89 -18.86
C ILE A 114 1.16 -13.10 -19.01
N LEU A 115 0.94 -14.17 -18.25
CA LEU A 115 1.72 -15.41 -18.35
C LEU A 115 1.63 -16.07 -19.72
N ALA A 116 0.46 -16.03 -20.36
CA ALA A 116 0.24 -16.67 -21.67
C ALA A 116 0.98 -15.98 -22.83
N VAL A 117 1.42 -14.73 -22.65
CA VAL A 117 2.16 -13.97 -23.66
C VAL A 117 3.65 -13.87 -23.39
N CYS A 118 4.10 -14.18 -22.17
CA CYS A 118 5.51 -14.23 -21.82
C CYS A 118 6.20 -15.40 -22.55
N HIS A 119 7.39 -15.14 -23.06
CA HIS A 119 8.25 -16.22 -23.57
C HIS A 119 8.73 -17.08 -22.38
N PRO A 120 8.95 -18.40 -22.53
CA PRO A 120 9.39 -19.28 -21.43
C PRO A 120 10.65 -18.81 -20.67
N ASN A 121 11.54 -18.11 -21.34
CA ASN A 121 12.78 -17.58 -20.74
C ASN A 121 12.56 -16.25 -19.98
N VAL A 122 11.39 -15.64 -20.07
CA VAL A 122 11.06 -14.40 -19.35
C VAL A 122 10.68 -14.75 -17.92
N LYS A 123 11.39 -14.16 -16.96
CA LYS A 123 11.05 -14.32 -15.54
C LYS A 123 9.86 -13.46 -15.18
N THR A 124 9.04 -13.94 -14.24
CA THR A 124 7.79 -13.31 -13.86
C THR A 124 7.72 -13.10 -12.35
N VAL A 125 7.52 -11.87 -11.94
CA VAL A 125 7.37 -11.47 -10.53
C VAL A 125 6.00 -10.85 -10.33
N ILE A 126 5.33 -11.24 -9.25
CA ILE A 126 4.08 -10.63 -8.82
C ILE A 126 4.26 -10.01 -7.44
N GLU A 127 3.80 -8.77 -7.26
CA GLU A 127 3.89 -8.04 -6.00
C GLU A 127 2.52 -8.00 -5.30
N SER A 128 2.49 -8.39 -4.02
CA SER A 128 1.31 -8.27 -3.16
C SER A 128 1.39 -6.98 -2.38
N HIS A 129 0.57 -6.00 -2.73
CA HIS A 129 0.47 -4.71 -2.04
C HIS A 129 -0.77 -4.59 -1.14
N THR A 130 -1.60 -5.63 -1.12
CA THR A 130 -2.76 -5.78 -0.23
C THR A 130 -2.54 -6.96 0.70
N ALA A 131 -3.22 -6.95 1.83
CA ALA A 131 -3.25 -8.10 2.72
C ALA A 131 -3.81 -9.34 2.02
N TYR A 132 -3.17 -10.50 2.19
CA TYR A 132 -3.67 -11.80 1.71
C TYR A 132 -5.15 -12.00 2.09
N ALA A 133 -5.52 -11.69 3.33
CA ALA A 133 -6.88 -11.81 3.79
C ALA A 133 -7.89 -11.00 2.97
N HIS A 134 -7.53 -9.78 2.56
CA HIS A 134 -8.39 -8.97 1.69
C HIS A 134 -8.52 -9.57 0.30
N ASP A 135 -7.40 -10.06 -0.24
CA ASP A 135 -7.36 -10.64 -1.58
C ASP A 135 -8.03 -12.02 -1.68
N MET A 136 -8.13 -12.75 -0.55
CA MET A 136 -8.46 -14.16 -0.53
C MET A 136 -9.63 -14.55 0.38
N ILE A 137 -10.19 -13.61 1.15
CA ILE A 137 -11.42 -13.88 1.91
C ILE A 137 -12.63 -13.67 1.00
N SER A 138 -13.45 -14.72 0.91
CA SER A 138 -14.68 -14.72 0.13
C SER A 138 -15.81 -15.33 0.93
N HIS A 139 -16.94 -14.63 0.96
CA HIS A 139 -18.15 -15.09 1.64
C HIS A 139 -19.10 -15.84 0.71
N HIS A 140 -18.89 -15.76 -0.63
CA HIS A 140 -19.76 -16.38 -1.62
C HIS A 140 -19.04 -17.46 -2.44
N TRP A 141 -19.75 -18.56 -2.78
CA TRP A 141 -19.18 -19.67 -3.54
C TRP A 141 -18.59 -19.25 -4.91
N LYS A 142 -19.21 -18.28 -5.60
CA LYS A 142 -18.70 -17.75 -6.88
C LYS A 142 -17.33 -17.10 -6.72
N GLU A 143 -17.14 -16.37 -5.65
CA GLU A 143 -15.86 -15.73 -5.32
C GLU A 143 -14.80 -16.79 -4.98
N ARG A 144 -15.17 -17.87 -4.28
CA ARG A 144 -14.23 -18.99 -3.99
C ARG A 144 -13.71 -19.63 -5.27
N VAL A 145 -14.53 -19.76 -6.31
CA VAL A 145 -14.11 -20.27 -7.63
C VAL A 145 -13.12 -19.29 -8.28
N THR A 146 -13.43 -18.01 -8.25
CA THR A 146 -12.52 -16.96 -8.77
C THR A 146 -11.18 -16.96 -8.03
N LEU A 147 -11.21 -17.09 -6.71
CA LEU A 147 -10.03 -17.19 -5.87
C LEU A 147 -9.18 -18.42 -6.17
N PHE A 148 -9.81 -19.57 -6.41
CA PHE A 148 -9.11 -20.78 -6.80
C PHE A 148 -8.31 -20.56 -8.10
N PHE A 149 -8.92 -19.94 -9.12
CA PHE A 149 -8.24 -19.62 -10.38
C PHE A 149 -7.15 -18.54 -10.18
N LYS A 150 -7.40 -17.54 -9.32
CA LYS A 150 -6.40 -16.53 -8.97
C LYS A 150 -5.16 -17.18 -8.35
N LEU A 151 -5.33 -18.04 -7.34
CA LEU A 151 -4.24 -18.80 -6.71
C LEU A 151 -3.49 -19.68 -7.70
N ARG A 152 -4.23 -20.40 -8.55
CA ARG A 152 -3.63 -21.24 -9.59
C ARG A 152 -2.74 -20.44 -10.53
N ASN A 153 -3.16 -19.23 -10.89
CA ASN A 153 -2.37 -18.34 -11.75
C ASN A 153 -1.16 -17.80 -11.02
N ILE A 154 -1.32 -17.33 -9.77
CA ILE A 154 -0.21 -16.80 -8.96
C ILE A 154 0.90 -17.85 -8.76
N ARG A 155 0.54 -19.12 -8.53
CA ARG A 155 1.52 -20.24 -8.41
C ARG A 155 2.42 -20.43 -9.62
N ARG A 156 2.03 -19.92 -10.79
CA ARG A 156 2.78 -20.05 -12.05
C ARG A 156 3.82 -18.94 -12.23
N TYR A 157 3.78 -17.91 -11.39
CA TYR A 157 4.81 -16.87 -11.37
C TYR A 157 6.07 -17.42 -10.68
N ASP A 158 7.24 -17.00 -11.16
CA ASP A 158 8.53 -17.46 -10.60
C ASP A 158 8.71 -17.01 -9.15
N LEU A 159 8.18 -15.82 -8.79
CA LEU A 159 8.28 -15.24 -7.46
C LEU A 159 7.09 -14.36 -7.15
N LEU A 160 6.56 -14.48 -5.91
CA LEU A 160 5.72 -13.47 -5.30
C LEU A 160 6.53 -12.69 -4.27
N ILE A 161 6.35 -11.36 -4.24
CA ILE A 161 6.93 -10.52 -3.20
C ILE A 161 5.80 -10.00 -2.32
N ALA A 162 5.86 -10.35 -1.04
CA ALA A 162 4.99 -9.87 0.02
C ALA A 162 5.67 -8.73 0.80
N LEU A 163 4.89 -7.91 1.48
CA LEU A 163 5.42 -6.76 2.23
C LEU A 163 5.73 -7.10 3.70
N THR A 164 5.18 -8.19 4.22
CA THR A 164 5.33 -8.64 5.60
C THR A 164 5.51 -10.16 5.67
N GLU A 165 6.14 -10.66 6.73
CA GLU A 165 6.32 -12.10 6.93
C GLU A 165 5.00 -12.82 7.21
N ASN A 166 4.06 -12.18 7.90
CA ASN A 166 2.74 -12.77 8.15
C ASN A 166 1.94 -12.92 6.86
N ASP A 167 2.01 -11.94 5.95
CA ASP A 167 1.41 -12.04 4.63
C ASP A 167 2.10 -13.16 3.81
N ALA A 168 3.42 -13.20 3.83
CA ALA A 168 4.22 -14.23 3.15
C ALA A 168 3.91 -15.65 3.64
N LYS A 169 3.72 -15.85 4.95
CA LYS A 169 3.30 -17.15 5.53
C LYS A 169 1.99 -17.63 4.91
N SER A 170 1.01 -16.72 4.77
CA SER A 170 -0.27 -17.04 4.17
C SER A 170 -0.14 -17.49 2.70
N TRP A 171 0.69 -16.80 1.93
CA TRP A 171 0.95 -17.18 0.54
C TRP A 171 1.73 -18.50 0.43
N ARG A 172 2.75 -18.75 1.28
CA ARG A 172 3.55 -19.98 1.30
C ARG A 172 2.72 -21.24 1.58
N GLN A 173 1.64 -21.13 2.39
CA GLN A 173 0.70 -22.24 2.64
C GLN A 173 0.06 -22.80 1.35
N HIS A 174 0.04 -22.01 0.28
CA HIS A 174 -0.45 -22.40 -1.04
C HIS A 174 0.65 -22.89 -1.97
N GLY A 175 1.85 -23.17 -1.49
CA GLY A 175 2.98 -23.64 -2.32
C GLY A 175 3.53 -22.57 -3.27
N ILE A 176 3.35 -21.28 -2.94
CA ILE A 176 3.88 -20.16 -3.72
C ILE A 176 5.29 -19.82 -3.23
N ASN A 177 6.21 -19.59 -4.17
CA ASN A 177 7.56 -19.10 -3.86
C ASN A 177 7.47 -17.63 -3.47
N VAL A 178 7.80 -17.29 -2.20
CA VAL A 178 7.60 -15.94 -1.65
C VAL A 178 8.87 -15.41 -1.02
N LYS A 179 9.22 -14.17 -1.38
CA LYS A 179 10.16 -13.32 -0.63
C LYS A 179 9.45 -12.16 0.04
N VAL A 180 10.03 -11.63 1.10
CA VAL A 180 9.52 -10.46 1.81
C VAL A 180 10.43 -9.27 1.52
N ILE A 181 9.85 -8.19 1.01
CA ILE A 181 10.50 -6.89 0.87
C ILE A 181 9.47 -5.82 1.27
N PRO A 182 9.71 -5.08 2.35
CA PRO A 182 8.78 -4.05 2.80
C PRO A 182 8.73 -2.86 1.86
N ASN A 183 7.74 -2.01 2.02
CA ASN A 183 7.71 -0.72 1.36
C ASN A 183 8.72 0.24 2.01
N HIS A 184 9.26 1.16 1.21
CA HIS A 184 10.10 2.24 1.72
C HIS A 184 9.26 3.44 2.15
N VAL A 185 9.79 4.23 3.10
CA VAL A 185 9.25 5.55 3.42
C VAL A 185 9.77 6.58 2.41
N ALA A 186 8.90 7.52 2.03
CA ALA A 186 9.26 8.55 1.05
C ALA A 186 10.20 9.62 1.62
N TYR A 187 10.10 9.89 2.91
CA TYR A 187 10.90 10.87 3.62
C TYR A 187 11.43 10.26 4.92
N TYR A 188 12.72 10.37 5.12
CA TYR A 188 13.41 9.99 6.35
C TYR A 188 14.51 11.01 6.63
N PRO A 189 14.34 11.91 7.61
CA PRO A 189 15.40 12.85 8.00
C PRO A 189 16.50 12.13 8.77
N GLU A 190 17.77 12.40 8.49
CA GLU A 190 18.88 11.80 9.24
C GLU A 190 18.92 12.28 10.70
N THR A 191 18.49 13.50 10.92
CA THR A 191 18.25 14.10 12.24
C THR A 191 16.82 14.61 12.29
N LEU A 192 16.13 14.35 13.38
CA LEU A 192 14.79 14.89 13.55
C LEU A 192 14.83 16.42 13.50
N PRO A 193 14.04 17.06 12.65
CA PRO A 193 13.98 18.51 12.60
C PRO A 193 13.42 19.06 13.92
N ASN A 194 13.92 20.21 14.32
CA ASN A 194 13.43 20.89 15.52
C ASN A 194 12.08 21.59 15.23
N VAL A 195 11.04 20.78 15.05
CA VAL A 195 9.66 21.24 14.87
C VAL A 195 8.98 21.23 16.24
N LEU A 196 8.43 22.36 16.64
CA LEU A 196 7.64 22.44 17.86
C LEU A 196 6.36 21.62 17.70
N ARG A 197 6.22 20.56 18.51
CA ARG A 197 4.99 19.77 18.55
C ARG A 197 3.86 20.61 19.14
N GLU A 198 2.73 20.55 18.49
CA GLU A 198 1.52 21.23 18.93
C GLU A 198 0.94 20.50 20.16
N GLU A 199 0.69 21.25 21.24
CA GLU A 199 0.17 20.68 22.47
C GLU A 199 -1.21 20.03 22.23
N GLY A 200 -1.36 18.78 22.65
CA GLY A 200 -2.63 18.05 22.57
C GLY A 200 -3.04 17.59 21.19
N ARG A 201 -2.18 17.62 20.19
CA ARG A 201 -2.51 17.23 18.81
C ARG A 201 -2.28 15.74 18.56
N ILE A 202 -3.35 15.03 18.22
CA ILE A 202 -3.35 13.64 17.75
C ILE A 202 -3.58 13.63 16.23
N ILE A 203 -2.84 12.84 15.48
CA ILE A 203 -3.01 12.73 14.03
C ILE A 203 -3.40 11.31 13.61
N ALA A 204 -4.28 11.23 12.62
CA ALA A 204 -4.59 10.02 11.87
C ALA A 204 -4.61 10.30 10.37
N VAL A 205 -4.10 9.38 9.56
CA VAL A 205 -3.94 9.58 8.11
C VAL A 205 -4.40 8.34 7.34
N GLY A 206 -5.22 8.54 6.31
CA GLY A 206 -5.63 7.43 5.46
C GLY A 206 -6.85 7.72 4.61
N ARG A 207 -7.18 6.81 3.71
CA ARG A 207 -8.43 6.90 2.94
C ARG A 207 -9.63 6.80 3.88
N LEU A 208 -10.61 7.68 3.75
CA LEU A 208 -11.85 7.63 4.52
C LEU A 208 -12.73 6.50 3.97
N HIS A 209 -12.43 5.29 4.40
CA HIS A 209 -13.03 4.05 3.94
C HIS A 209 -13.17 3.07 5.11
N HIS A 210 -14.20 2.24 5.11
CA HIS A 210 -14.54 1.32 6.21
C HIS A 210 -13.35 0.50 6.72
N GLN A 211 -12.39 0.14 5.86
CA GLN A 211 -11.15 -0.56 6.25
C GLN A 211 -10.36 0.19 7.32
N LYS A 212 -10.32 1.52 7.25
CA LYS A 212 -9.51 2.37 8.16
C LYS A 212 -10.17 2.60 9.51
N ARG A 213 -11.48 2.29 9.62
CA ARG A 213 -12.23 2.37 10.87
C ARG A 213 -12.04 3.68 11.64
N PHE A 214 -12.08 4.81 10.92
CA PHE A 214 -12.07 6.12 11.58
C PHE A 214 -13.30 6.33 12.49
N ASP A 215 -14.40 5.62 12.24
CA ASP A 215 -15.53 5.50 13.14
C ASP A 215 -15.09 5.01 14.53
N ARG A 216 -14.34 3.90 14.58
CA ARG A 216 -13.75 3.35 15.82
C ARG A 216 -12.83 4.36 16.51
N LEU A 217 -12.01 5.08 15.76
CA LEU A 217 -11.09 6.08 16.32
C LEU A 217 -11.85 7.24 16.95
N ILE A 218 -12.90 7.75 16.30
CA ILE A 218 -13.75 8.82 16.81
C ILE A 218 -14.47 8.38 18.08
N ASP A 219 -15.01 7.15 18.12
CA ASP A 219 -15.63 6.58 19.31
C ASP A 219 -14.61 6.46 20.46
N ALA A 220 -13.41 5.93 20.19
CA ALA A 220 -12.36 5.84 21.20
C ALA A 220 -11.94 7.21 21.76
N PHE A 221 -11.78 8.21 20.88
CA PHE A 221 -11.48 9.58 21.31
C PHE A 221 -12.63 10.19 22.13
N SER A 222 -13.89 9.90 21.81
CA SER A 222 -15.06 10.39 22.55
C SER A 222 -15.03 9.96 24.02
N LEU A 223 -14.57 8.73 24.31
CA LEU A 223 -14.50 8.17 25.68
C LEU A 223 -13.52 8.94 26.58
N ILE A 224 -12.49 9.57 26.01
CA ILE A 224 -11.42 10.22 26.77
C ILE A 224 -11.47 11.76 26.67
N SER A 225 -12.06 12.30 25.60
CA SER A 225 -11.99 13.73 25.24
C SER A 225 -12.43 14.68 26.37
N HIS A 226 -13.44 14.33 27.15
CA HIS A 226 -13.96 15.19 28.23
C HIS A 226 -12.97 15.33 29.39
N ARG A 227 -12.11 14.35 29.63
CA ARG A 227 -11.05 14.37 30.66
C ARG A 227 -9.83 15.19 30.23
N TYR A 228 -9.63 15.32 28.91
CA TYR A 228 -8.44 15.98 28.35
C TYR A 228 -8.85 17.12 27.39
N PRO A 229 -9.34 18.25 27.89
CA PRO A 229 -9.94 19.32 27.08
C PRO A 229 -8.97 19.99 26.11
N LYS A 230 -7.67 19.90 26.29
CA LYS A 230 -6.66 20.46 25.39
C LYS A 230 -6.35 19.58 24.18
N TRP A 231 -6.74 18.29 24.24
CA TRP A 231 -6.41 17.34 23.19
C TRP A 231 -7.44 17.33 22.07
N HIS A 232 -7.01 17.24 20.83
CA HIS A 232 -7.82 17.20 19.62
C HIS A 232 -7.28 16.17 18.63
N LEU A 233 -8.13 15.74 17.70
CA LEU A 233 -7.84 14.72 16.72
C LEU A 233 -7.99 15.29 15.31
N ASP A 234 -6.90 15.29 14.56
CA ASP A 234 -6.85 15.66 13.15
C ASP A 234 -6.79 14.41 12.27
N ILE A 235 -7.76 14.23 11.38
CA ILE A 235 -7.85 13.13 10.44
C ILE A 235 -7.60 13.65 9.03
N TYR A 236 -6.54 13.22 8.38
CA TYR A 236 -6.18 13.60 7.01
C TYR A 236 -6.58 12.52 6.02
N GLY A 237 -7.47 12.86 5.09
CA GLY A 237 -7.86 11.91 4.06
C GLY A 237 -9.08 12.26 3.24
N ARG A 238 -9.30 11.46 2.20
CA ARG A 238 -10.50 11.47 1.34
C ARG A 238 -11.12 10.09 1.28
N GLY A 239 -12.43 10.03 1.05
CA GLY A 239 -13.12 8.76 0.79
C GLY A 239 -14.62 8.84 1.02
N ALA A 240 -15.28 7.72 0.72
CA ALA A 240 -16.73 7.62 0.74
C ALA A 240 -17.36 7.80 2.13
N ASP A 241 -16.60 7.50 3.19
CA ASP A 241 -17.14 7.53 4.56
C ASP A 241 -17.15 8.95 5.18
N ARG A 242 -16.65 9.97 4.46
CA ARG A 242 -16.50 11.33 5.00
C ARG A 242 -17.79 11.88 5.62
N GLU A 243 -18.90 11.75 4.93
CA GLU A 243 -20.21 12.27 5.39
C GLU A 243 -20.71 11.53 6.65
N MET A 244 -20.51 10.20 6.67
CA MET A 244 -20.86 9.38 7.83
C MET A 244 -20.04 9.78 9.06
N LEU A 245 -18.72 9.97 8.89
CA LEU A 245 -17.81 10.39 9.97
C LEU A 245 -18.15 11.77 10.50
N LEU A 246 -18.48 12.75 9.64
CA LEU A 246 -18.91 14.08 10.06
C LEU A 246 -20.19 14.04 10.91
N LYS A 247 -21.19 13.22 10.52
CA LYS A 247 -22.40 13.02 11.32
C LYS A 247 -22.10 12.40 12.68
N GLN A 248 -21.19 11.41 12.73
CA GLN A 248 -20.77 10.80 14.00
C GLN A 248 -20.11 11.85 14.93
N ILE A 249 -19.22 12.69 14.40
CA ILE A 249 -18.57 13.79 15.15
C ILE A 249 -19.62 14.73 15.73
N GLU A 250 -20.64 15.09 14.95
CA GLU A 250 -21.74 15.97 15.40
C GLU A 250 -22.57 15.32 16.53
N ILE A 251 -23.00 14.05 16.35
CA ILE A 251 -23.77 13.29 17.34
C ILE A 251 -23.01 13.21 18.67
N LEU A 252 -21.70 12.98 18.62
CA LEU A 252 -20.81 12.89 19.78
C LEU A 252 -20.41 14.27 20.35
N ARG A 253 -20.86 15.37 19.74
CA ARG A 253 -20.53 16.76 20.12
C ARG A 253 -19.03 17.06 20.11
N LEU A 254 -18.32 16.51 19.11
CA LEU A 254 -16.87 16.63 18.98
C LEU A 254 -16.44 17.60 17.86
N THR A 255 -17.33 18.42 17.33
CA THR A 255 -17.09 19.29 16.15
C THR A 255 -15.92 20.28 16.32
N SER A 256 -15.60 20.67 17.54
CA SER A 256 -14.44 21.54 17.85
C SER A 256 -13.17 20.76 18.23
N ARG A 257 -13.24 19.43 18.26
CA ARG A 257 -12.17 18.59 18.79
C ARG A 257 -11.70 17.50 17.82
N VAL A 258 -12.50 17.17 16.82
CA VAL A 258 -12.17 16.21 15.77
C VAL A 258 -12.37 16.92 14.43
N LEU A 259 -11.29 17.07 13.68
CA LEU A 259 -11.30 17.74 12.37
C LEU A 259 -10.91 16.77 11.27
N ILE A 260 -11.67 16.76 10.18
CA ILE A 260 -11.37 15.99 8.98
C ILE A 260 -10.83 16.92 7.90
N HIS A 261 -9.55 16.79 7.62
CA HIS A 261 -8.81 17.57 6.64
C HIS A 261 -8.71 16.84 5.29
N GLU A 262 -8.63 17.63 4.22
CA GLU A 262 -8.21 17.12 2.93
C GLU A 262 -6.74 16.68 2.97
N PRO A 263 -6.31 15.76 2.08
CA PRO A 263 -4.90 15.44 1.93
C PRO A 263 -4.06 16.68 1.66
N VAL A 264 -2.88 16.74 2.28
CA VAL A 264 -1.92 17.83 2.13
C VAL A 264 -0.67 17.36 1.38
N ASP A 265 0.05 18.29 0.76
CA ASP A 265 1.26 17.96 -0.01
C ASP A 265 2.41 17.49 0.91
N ASP A 266 2.53 18.10 2.09
CA ASP A 266 3.54 17.75 3.08
C ASP A 266 2.91 17.16 4.37
N ILE A 267 2.54 15.90 4.28
CA ILE A 267 2.02 15.17 5.43
C ILE A 267 3.10 14.89 6.49
N PHE A 268 4.38 14.88 6.11
CA PHE A 268 5.48 14.66 7.04
C PHE A 268 5.61 15.80 8.04
N TYR A 269 5.38 17.03 7.60
CA TYR A 269 5.29 18.17 8.50
C TYR A 269 4.16 18.03 9.50
N GLU A 270 3.01 17.50 9.10
CA GLU A 270 1.87 17.26 9.99
C GLU A 270 2.17 16.16 11.03
N TYR A 271 2.86 15.09 10.64
CA TYR A 271 3.35 14.10 11.61
C TYR A 271 4.30 14.74 12.64
N GLN A 272 5.28 15.53 12.20
CA GLN A 272 6.26 16.17 13.08
C GLN A 272 5.65 17.09 14.12
N ARG A 273 4.58 17.80 13.77
CA ARG A 273 3.83 18.69 14.67
C ARG A 273 2.95 17.96 15.67
N SER A 274 2.66 16.68 15.45
CA SER A 274 1.73 15.91 16.26
C SER A 274 2.40 15.23 17.44
N GLN A 275 1.66 15.00 18.51
CA GLN A 275 2.15 14.32 19.72
C GLN A 275 2.28 12.82 19.48
N PHE A 276 1.30 12.20 18.83
CA PHE A 276 1.32 10.82 18.39
C PHE A 276 0.33 10.59 17.24
N PHE A 277 0.58 9.51 16.51
CA PHE A 277 -0.25 9.04 15.41
C PHE A 277 -1.12 7.87 15.85
N VAL A 278 -2.35 7.76 15.31
CA VAL A 278 -3.25 6.64 15.58
C VAL A 278 -3.68 5.94 14.30
N LEU A 279 -3.56 4.60 14.29
CA LEU A 279 -4.11 3.72 13.27
C LEU A 279 -5.20 2.84 13.89
N SER A 280 -6.40 2.87 13.31
CA SER A 280 -7.57 2.13 13.79
C SER A 280 -8.06 1.02 12.84
N SER A 281 -7.27 0.66 11.84
CA SER A 281 -7.65 -0.22 10.71
C SER A 281 -8.08 -1.62 11.14
N ASP A 282 -8.93 -2.24 10.32
CA ASP A 282 -9.28 -3.67 10.44
C ASP A 282 -8.24 -4.58 9.78
N TYR A 283 -7.52 -4.11 8.77
CA TYR A 283 -6.40 -4.80 8.12
C TYR A 283 -5.53 -3.81 7.35
N GLU A 284 -4.25 -4.15 7.19
CA GLU A 284 -3.27 -3.42 6.39
C GLU A 284 -2.47 -4.38 5.50
N GLY A 285 -2.06 -3.92 4.32
CA GLY A 285 -1.09 -4.65 3.52
C GLY A 285 0.34 -4.53 4.07
N PHE A 286 0.65 -3.35 4.63
CA PHE A 286 1.92 -3.05 5.28
C PHE A 286 1.73 -2.04 6.42
N GLY A 287 0.99 -0.95 6.18
CA GLY A 287 0.85 0.15 7.13
C GLY A 287 1.89 1.24 6.89
N LEU A 288 2.04 1.69 5.65
CA LEU A 288 3.03 2.70 5.27
C LEU A 288 2.94 3.97 6.14
N VAL A 289 1.74 4.39 6.51
CA VAL A 289 1.49 5.56 7.40
C VAL A 289 2.10 5.38 8.81
N ILE A 290 2.26 4.14 9.29
CA ILE A 290 2.98 3.83 10.54
C ILE A 290 4.44 4.20 10.37
N VAL A 291 5.07 3.71 9.29
CA VAL A 291 6.50 3.96 9.02
C VAL A 291 6.75 5.45 8.75
N GLU A 292 5.82 6.13 8.08
CA GLU A 292 5.90 7.58 7.83
C GLU A 292 5.87 8.37 9.15
N SER A 293 4.96 8.03 10.06
CA SER A 293 4.90 8.63 11.39
C SER A 293 6.18 8.37 12.20
N MET A 294 6.63 7.11 12.23
CA MET A 294 7.85 6.71 12.93
C MET A 294 9.09 7.42 12.38
N ALA A 295 9.21 7.58 11.06
CA ALA A 295 10.29 8.31 10.42
C ALA A 295 10.34 9.79 10.85
N CYS A 296 9.20 10.37 11.22
CA CYS A 296 9.09 11.72 11.77
C CYS A 296 9.33 11.80 13.29
N GLY A 297 9.65 10.69 13.93
CA GLY A 297 9.80 10.62 15.38
C GLY A 297 8.47 10.72 16.13
N THR A 298 7.35 10.53 15.46
CA THR A 298 6.01 10.58 16.04
C THR A 298 5.58 9.17 16.40
N PRO A 299 5.45 8.84 17.71
CA PRO A 299 5.12 7.49 18.16
C PRO A 299 3.70 7.11 17.76
N VAL A 300 3.44 5.82 17.72
CA VAL A 300 2.24 5.26 17.12
C VAL A 300 1.39 4.55 18.17
N VAL A 301 0.07 4.75 18.13
CA VAL A 301 -0.93 3.82 18.69
C VAL A 301 -1.60 3.12 17.52
N SER A 302 -1.63 1.80 17.50
CA SER A 302 -2.21 1.05 16.39
C SER A 302 -3.03 -0.12 16.87
N THR A 303 -4.18 -0.36 16.23
CA THR A 303 -4.81 -1.68 16.33
C THR A 303 -3.84 -2.74 15.81
N ASP A 304 -3.74 -3.87 16.51
CA ASP A 304 -3.00 -5.05 16.06
C ASP A 304 -3.83 -5.82 15.03
N CYS A 305 -4.04 -5.17 13.89
CA CYS A 305 -4.79 -5.74 12.80
C CYS A 305 -3.90 -6.65 11.92
N PRO A 306 -4.49 -7.62 11.18
CA PRO A 306 -3.73 -8.52 10.31
C PRO A 306 -2.83 -7.75 9.33
N TYR A 307 -1.60 -8.23 9.23
CA TYR A 307 -0.48 -7.93 8.36
C TYR A 307 0.04 -6.49 8.47
N GLY A 308 1.04 -6.26 9.24
CA GLY A 308 1.78 -4.98 9.24
C GLY A 308 2.07 -4.40 10.60
N PRO A 309 1.09 -3.93 11.39
CA PRO A 309 1.37 -3.20 12.62
C PRO A 309 2.33 -3.93 13.57
N ALA A 310 2.06 -5.18 13.93
CA ALA A 310 2.93 -5.98 14.83
C ALA A 310 4.32 -6.33 14.26
N GLU A 311 4.54 -6.18 12.95
CA GLU A 311 5.88 -6.37 12.34
C GLU A 311 6.68 -5.07 12.27
N ILE A 312 6.00 -3.94 12.39
CA ILE A 312 6.61 -2.61 12.30
C ILE A 312 6.82 -2.03 13.70
N ILE A 313 5.83 -2.16 14.57
CA ILE A 313 5.80 -1.59 15.93
C ILE A 313 6.31 -2.63 16.92
N GLU A 314 7.29 -2.27 17.72
CA GLU A 314 7.69 -2.97 18.92
C GLU A 314 6.90 -2.39 20.08
N ASP A 315 5.91 -3.18 20.57
CA ASP A 315 4.96 -2.73 21.59
C ASP A 315 5.65 -2.27 22.87
N GLY A 316 5.26 -1.11 23.37
CA GLY A 316 5.87 -0.47 24.53
C GLY A 316 7.22 0.21 24.27
N VAL A 317 7.83 0.05 23.07
CA VAL A 317 9.15 0.60 22.73
C VAL A 317 9.06 1.65 21.62
N THR A 318 8.46 1.31 20.48
CA THR A 318 8.35 2.22 19.33
C THR A 318 6.92 2.74 19.10
N GLY A 319 5.99 2.27 19.92
CA GLY A 319 4.58 2.59 19.89
C GLY A 319 3.80 1.64 20.77
N LEU A 320 2.47 1.73 20.71
CA LEU A 320 1.55 0.85 21.44
C LEU A 320 0.65 0.10 20.48
N LEU A 321 0.54 -1.21 20.69
CA LEU A 321 -0.46 -2.04 20.01
C LEU A 321 -1.68 -2.22 20.93
N CYS A 322 -2.86 -2.23 20.31
CA CYS A 322 -4.13 -2.50 21.00
C CYS A 322 -4.96 -3.50 20.21
N GLN A 323 -5.93 -4.12 20.86
CA GLN A 323 -6.94 -4.92 20.20
C GLN A 323 -7.80 -4.06 19.28
N MET A 324 -8.49 -4.69 18.33
CA MET A 324 -9.43 -3.99 17.43
C MET A 324 -10.74 -3.65 18.16
N ASP A 325 -10.60 -2.98 19.29
CA ASP A 325 -11.67 -2.62 20.23
C ASP A 325 -11.59 -1.14 20.59
N VAL A 326 -12.75 -0.49 20.76
CA VAL A 326 -12.87 0.94 21.07
C VAL A 326 -12.25 1.29 22.41
N HIS A 327 -12.49 0.47 23.44
CA HIS A 327 -12.03 0.75 24.80
C HIS A 327 -10.53 0.55 24.95
N ASP A 328 -9.98 -0.50 24.32
CA ASP A 328 -8.52 -0.71 24.35
C ASP A 328 -7.78 0.36 23.57
N LEU A 329 -8.30 0.76 22.40
CA LEU A 329 -7.76 1.89 21.64
C LEU A 329 -7.79 3.18 22.46
N ALA A 330 -8.90 3.48 23.14
CA ALA A 330 -9.04 4.64 24.02
C ALA A 330 -8.04 4.60 25.17
N SER A 331 -7.86 3.41 25.82
CA SER A 331 -6.90 3.21 26.90
C SER A 331 -5.45 3.47 26.46
N LYS A 332 -5.04 2.98 25.27
CA LYS A 332 -3.70 3.24 24.72
C LYS A 332 -3.49 4.71 24.34
N MET A 333 -4.52 5.35 23.79
CA MET A 333 -4.49 6.80 23.52
C MET A 333 -4.34 7.59 24.82
N GLU A 334 -5.10 7.23 25.86
CA GLU A 334 -5.01 7.84 27.18
C GLU A 334 -3.64 7.66 27.83
N TRP A 335 -3.05 6.47 27.67
CA TRP A 335 -1.69 6.23 28.13
C TRP A 335 -0.69 7.21 27.48
N MET A 336 -0.77 7.39 26.15
CA MET A 336 0.06 8.37 25.40
C MET A 336 -0.15 9.81 25.89
N ILE A 337 -1.35 10.18 26.30
CA ILE A 337 -1.68 11.49 26.84
C ILE A 337 -1.00 11.73 28.19
N LEU A 338 -1.01 10.73 29.05
CA LEU A 338 -0.53 10.83 30.44
C LEU A 338 0.98 10.70 30.60
N HIS A 339 1.67 10.04 29.66
CA HIS A 339 3.08 9.68 29.77
C HIS A 339 3.94 10.45 28.76
N ASP A 340 4.14 11.74 29.01
CA ASP A 340 4.81 12.66 28.08
C ASP A 340 6.28 12.27 27.84
N SER A 341 7.02 11.92 28.90
CA SER A 341 8.43 11.50 28.81
C SER A 341 8.58 10.23 27.97
N GLU A 342 7.83 9.20 28.33
CA GLU A 342 7.86 7.89 27.68
C GLU A 342 7.38 7.99 26.22
N ARG A 343 6.39 8.85 25.94
CA ARG A 343 5.96 9.16 24.57
C ARG A 343 7.11 9.77 23.76
N GLY A 344 7.89 10.66 24.36
CA GLY A 344 9.08 11.25 23.73
C GLY A 344 10.15 10.21 23.42
N GLU A 345 10.42 9.31 24.36
CA GLU A 345 11.38 8.21 24.20
C GLU A 345 10.92 7.22 23.11
N MET A 346 9.63 6.87 23.11
CA MET A 346 9.02 6.06 22.02
C MET A 346 9.20 6.70 20.66
N GLY A 347 9.00 8.02 20.55
CA GLY A 347 9.19 8.74 19.32
C GLY A 347 10.61 8.65 18.78
N ALA A 348 11.60 8.80 19.66
CA ALA A 348 13.01 8.65 19.31
C ALA A 348 13.36 7.21 18.90
N ALA A 349 12.85 6.20 19.63
CA ALA A 349 13.00 4.79 19.29
C ALA A 349 12.32 4.44 17.96
N ALA A 350 11.12 4.98 17.71
CA ALA A 350 10.38 4.82 16.46
C ALA A 350 11.17 5.35 15.27
N HIS A 351 11.72 6.56 15.36
CA HIS A 351 12.57 7.13 14.32
C HIS A 351 13.76 6.21 14.02
N LYS A 352 14.50 5.78 15.03
CA LYS A 352 15.63 4.87 14.86
C LYS A 352 15.23 3.55 14.19
N SER A 353 14.11 2.97 14.59
CA SER A 353 13.59 1.72 14.02
C SER A 353 13.16 1.91 12.56
N ALA A 354 12.58 3.07 12.18
CA ALA A 354 12.15 3.36 10.82
C ALA A 354 13.32 3.46 9.82
N ALA A 355 14.56 3.61 10.26
CA ALA A 355 15.75 3.67 9.40
C ALA A 355 15.89 2.44 8.49
N LYS A 356 15.40 1.27 8.92
CA LYS A 356 15.40 0.04 8.10
C LYS A 356 14.54 0.16 6.84
N TYR A 357 13.62 1.12 6.79
CA TYR A 357 12.71 1.39 5.67
C TYR A 357 13.15 2.58 4.79
N LYS A 358 14.38 3.06 4.93
CA LYS A 358 14.94 4.11 4.05
C LYS A 358 14.84 3.69 2.59
N LYS A 359 14.49 4.67 1.74
CA LYS A 359 14.21 4.45 0.32
C LYS A 359 15.33 3.73 -0.40
N ASP A 360 16.56 4.19 -0.26
CA ASP A 360 17.70 3.62 -1.00
C ASP A 360 17.96 2.17 -0.57
N ARG A 361 17.88 1.88 0.73
CA ARG A 361 18.05 0.51 1.25
C ARG A 361 17.01 -0.46 0.65
N ILE A 362 15.75 -0.07 0.69
CA ILE A 362 14.67 -0.93 0.18
C ILE A 362 14.75 -1.09 -1.32
N LEU A 363 15.05 -0.02 -2.07
CA LEU A 363 15.21 -0.10 -3.52
C LEU A 363 16.41 -0.98 -3.93
N CYS A 364 17.50 -0.98 -3.16
CA CYS A 364 18.60 -1.94 -3.37
C CYS A 364 18.14 -3.39 -3.17
N MET A 365 17.37 -3.69 -2.09
CA MET A 365 16.82 -5.05 -1.87
C MET A 365 15.95 -5.52 -3.06
N TRP A 366 15.12 -4.64 -3.61
CA TRP A 366 14.33 -4.94 -4.80
C TRP A 366 15.21 -5.25 -6.01
N THR A 367 16.24 -4.43 -6.25
CA THR A 367 17.19 -4.62 -7.36
C THR A 367 17.92 -5.97 -7.26
N GLU A 368 18.44 -6.31 -6.07
CA GLU A 368 19.11 -7.58 -5.81
C GLU A 368 18.20 -8.79 -6.08
N VAL A 369 16.94 -8.70 -5.67
CA VAL A 369 15.97 -9.77 -5.89
C VAL A 369 15.67 -9.94 -7.38
N TYR A 370 15.46 -8.85 -8.11
CA TYR A 370 15.21 -8.90 -9.55
C TYR A 370 16.42 -9.43 -10.33
N GLN A 371 17.66 -9.08 -9.94
CA GLN A 371 18.88 -9.64 -10.50
C GLN A 371 18.96 -11.14 -10.24
N SER A 372 18.80 -11.54 -8.97
CA SER A 372 18.94 -12.94 -8.56
C SER A 372 17.97 -13.90 -9.25
N ILE A 373 16.75 -13.44 -9.57
CA ILE A 373 15.76 -14.27 -10.26
C ILE A 373 16.06 -14.37 -11.76
N SER A 374 16.63 -13.31 -12.34
CA SER A 374 17.00 -13.30 -13.77
C SER A 374 18.25 -14.11 -14.07
N GLU A 375 19.17 -14.24 -13.11
CA GLU A 375 20.42 -15.00 -13.23
C GLU A 375 20.25 -16.50 -12.97
N LYS A 376 19.16 -16.91 -12.30
CA LYS A 376 18.86 -18.34 -12.12
C LYS A 376 18.54 -18.97 -13.47
N LYS A 377 19.58 -19.43 -14.17
CA LYS A 377 19.43 -20.42 -15.27
C LYS A 377 18.74 -21.64 -14.67
N GLU A 378 17.77 -22.18 -15.39
CA GLU A 378 17.21 -23.50 -15.10
C GLU A 378 18.35 -24.47 -14.82
N LYS A 379 18.37 -25.10 -13.64
CA LYS A 379 19.05 -26.35 -13.49
C LYS A 379 18.26 -27.34 -14.34
N ILE A 380 18.83 -27.62 -15.53
CA ILE A 380 18.43 -28.72 -16.44
C ILE A 380 18.40 -30.04 -15.65
#